data_62629d3d9d4959d86555167e05c565e6
#
_entry.id   62629d3d9d4959d86555167e05c565e6
#
_cell.length_a   1.000
_cell.length_b   1.000
_cell.length_c   1.000
_cell.angle_alpha   90.00
_cell.angle_beta   90.00
_cell.angle_gamma   90.00
#
_symmetry.space_group_name_H-M   'P 1'
#
loop_
_entity.id
_entity.type
_entity.pdbx_description
1 polymer ?
#
loop_
_entity_poly.entity_id
_entity_poly.type
_entity_poly.pdbx_seq_one_letter_code
_entity_poly.pdbx_strand_id
1 'polypeptide(L)'
;MSRTVVLAYSGGLDTSVCVKWLTERGHRVVAFMANVGQGDPSAKAIARAKAAGASRVVVRDLRREFVTDYCWPALQAHAVYEGKYLLATALSRPLIAAHLVDVAHRLGATAVAHGCTGKGNDQVRFELTYAAL
;
A
#
# COMPACT_ATOMS: atom_id res chain seq x y z
N MET A 1 21.12 11.52 6.22
CA MET A 1 21.34 10.06 6.30
C MET A 1 20.39 9.34 5.34
N SER A 2 20.91 8.41 4.56
CA SER A 2 20.09 7.55 3.70
C SER A 2 19.21 6.63 4.56
N ARG A 3 17.91 6.58 4.27
CA ARG A 3 16.96 5.69 4.94
C ARG A 3 16.39 4.71 3.92
N THR A 4 16.07 3.49 4.35
CA THR A 4 15.25 2.58 3.56
C THR A 4 13.79 2.88 3.84
N VAL A 5 13.02 3.16 2.79
CA VAL A 5 11.60 3.51 2.86
C VAL A 5 10.81 2.46 2.09
N VAL A 6 9.78 1.88 2.69
CA VAL A 6 8.80 1.04 1.98
C VAL A 6 7.60 1.90 1.62
N LEU A 7 7.34 2.04 0.32
CA LEU A 7 6.28 2.89 -0.22
C LEU A 7 5.13 2.03 -0.73
N ALA A 8 3.90 2.31 -0.28
CA ALA A 8 2.69 1.78 -0.90
C ALA A 8 2.59 2.28 -2.35
N TYR A 9 2.76 1.38 -3.32
CA TYR A 9 2.88 1.72 -4.73
C TYR A 9 1.71 1.14 -5.53
N SER A 10 0.93 2.00 -6.15
CA SER A 10 -0.23 1.62 -6.94
C SER A 10 0.06 1.35 -8.41
N GLY A 11 1.24 1.71 -8.90
CA GLY A 11 1.57 1.69 -10.33
C GLY A 11 1.13 2.95 -11.09
N GLY A 12 0.46 3.90 -10.43
CA GLY A 12 0.03 5.17 -10.98
C GLY A 12 1.13 6.23 -11.03
N LEU A 13 0.77 7.40 -11.57
CA LEU A 13 1.66 8.54 -11.71
C LEU A 13 2.13 9.06 -10.34
N ASP A 14 1.19 9.31 -9.43
CA ASP A 14 1.48 9.94 -8.13
C ASP A 14 2.49 9.14 -7.32
N THR A 15 2.29 7.82 -7.22
CA THR A 15 3.23 6.97 -6.49
C THR A 15 4.57 6.81 -7.21
N SER A 16 4.61 6.93 -8.54
CA SER A 16 5.87 6.96 -9.30
C SER A 16 6.66 8.26 -9.04
N VAL A 17 5.95 9.39 -8.93
CA VAL A 17 6.55 10.67 -8.50
C VAL A 17 7.08 10.56 -7.07
N CYS A 18 6.36 9.91 -6.16
CA CYS A 18 6.84 9.67 -4.79
C CYS A 18 8.14 8.84 -4.77
N VAL A 19 8.25 7.79 -5.59
CA VAL A 19 9.49 7.02 -5.73
C VAL A 19 10.64 7.93 -6.15
N LYS A 20 10.43 8.70 -7.21
CA LYS A 20 11.44 9.62 -7.75
C LYS A 20 11.86 10.66 -6.71
N TRP A 21 10.89 11.30 -6.06
CA TRP A 21 11.10 12.33 -5.05
C TRP A 21 11.92 11.82 -3.85
N LEU A 22 11.64 10.59 -3.38
CA LEU A 22 12.37 9.97 -2.28
C LEU A 22 13.81 9.60 -2.69
N THR A 23 13.98 9.03 -3.89
CA THR A 23 15.31 8.63 -4.38
C THR A 23 16.21 9.83 -4.64
N GLU A 24 15.69 10.93 -5.15
CA GLU A 24 16.46 12.18 -5.33
C GLU A 24 16.93 12.79 -4.00
N ARG A 25 16.27 12.44 -2.89
CA ARG A 25 16.69 12.82 -1.52
C ARG A 25 17.63 11.80 -0.87
N GLY A 26 18.12 10.86 -1.66
CA GLY A 26 19.10 9.87 -1.20
C GLY A 26 18.51 8.71 -0.40
N HIS A 27 17.18 8.52 -0.43
CA HIS A 27 16.55 7.37 0.22
C HIS A 27 16.55 6.13 -0.69
N ARG A 28 16.72 4.97 -0.08
CA ARG A 28 16.51 3.69 -0.75
C ARG A 28 15.03 3.34 -0.70
N VAL A 29 14.37 3.30 -1.85
CA VAL A 29 12.93 3.05 -1.93
C VAL A 29 12.64 1.60 -2.32
N VAL A 30 11.80 0.94 -1.54
CA VAL A 30 11.19 -0.36 -1.87
C VAL A 30 9.73 -0.11 -2.20
N ALA A 31 9.33 -0.37 -3.43
CA ALA A 31 7.94 -0.24 -3.85
C ALA A 31 7.15 -1.50 -3.44
N PHE A 32 6.12 -1.33 -2.63
CA PHE A 32 5.23 -2.41 -2.19
C PHE A 32 3.92 -2.37 -2.96
N MET A 33 3.56 -3.47 -3.59
CA MET A 33 2.32 -3.65 -4.35
C MET A 33 1.53 -4.83 -3.77
N ALA A 34 0.23 -4.66 -3.58
CA ALA A 34 -0.67 -5.70 -3.10
C ALA A 34 -1.77 -5.99 -4.13
N ASN A 35 -2.06 -7.26 -4.35
CA ASN A 35 -3.25 -7.71 -5.06
C ASN A 35 -4.32 -8.08 -4.03
N VAL A 36 -5.42 -7.33 -4.00
CA VAL A 36 -6.61 -7.58 -3.16
C VAL A 36 -7.84 -7.92 -4.01
N GLY A 37 -7.64 -8.25 -5.30
CA GLY A 37 -8.72 -8.60 -6.23
C GLY A 37 -8.80 -7.73 -7.49
N GLN A 38 -7.99 -6.67 -7.58
CA GLN A 38 -7.94 -5.79 -8.77
C GLN A 38 -7.12 -6.38 -9.94
N GLY A 39 -6.60 -7.58 -9.77
CA GLY A 39 -5.68 -8.23 -10.71
C GLY A 39 -4.21 -8.10 -10.32
N ASP A 40 -3.37 -8.91 -10.92
CA ASP A 40 -1.92 -8.88 -10.66
C ASP A 40 -1.30 -7.59 -11.18
N PRO A 41 -0.30 -7.06 -10.46
CA PRO A 41 0.45 -5.90 -10.93
C PRO A 41 1.04 -6.17 -12.31
N SER A 42 0.73 -5.30 -13.27
CA SER A 42 1.24 -5.47 -14.63
C SER A 42 2.78 -5.36 -14.66
N ALA A 43 3.42 -6.08 -15.59
CA ALA A 43 4.85 -5.95 -15.84
C ALA A 43 5.25 -4.47 -16.11
N LYS A 44 4.35 -3.71 -16.73
CA LYS A 44 4.53 -2.26 -16.96
C LYS A 44 4.57 -1.46 -15.65
N ALA A 45 3.74 -1.79 -14.65
CA ALA A 45 3.74 -1.12 -13.36
C ALA A 45 5.04 -1.40 -12.59
N ILE A 46 5.50 -2.65 -12.61
CA ILE A 46 6.77 -3.06 -12.00
C ILE A 46 7.96 -2.35 -12.69
N ALA A 47 7.97 -2.33 -14.03
CA ALA A 47 9.01 -1.65 -14.80
C ALA A 47 9.02 -0.14 -14.51
N ARG A 48 7.85 0.48 -14.37
CA ARG A 48 7.70 1.89 -14.03
C ARG A 48 8.25 2.22 -12.64
N ALA A 49 7.98 1.38 -11.63
CA ALA A 49 8.56 1.54 -10.30
C ALA A 49 10.10 1.52 -10.35
N LYS A 50 10.68 0.57 -11.08
CA LYS A 50 12.13 0.47 -11.26
C LYS A 50 12.70 1.68 -12.02
N ALA A 51 12.06 2.10 -13.09
CA ALA A 51 12.46 3.28 -13.87
C ALA A 51 12.38 4.58 -13.04
N ALA A 52 11.45 4.67 -12.11
CA ALA A 52 11.34 5.79 -11.17
C ALA A 52 12.44 5.79 -10.09
N GLY A 53 13.20 4.69 -9.95
CA GLY A 53 14.32 4.59 -9.02
C GLY A 53 14.09 3.63 -7.85
N ALA A 54 13.01 2.85 -7.84
CA ALA A 54 12.81 1.85 -6.79
C ALA A 54 13.92 0.78 -6.83
N SER A 55 14.60 0.60 -5.71
CA SER A 55 15.69 -0.39 -5.57
C SER A 55 15.15 -1.83 -5.59
N ARG A 56 13.90 -2.01 -5.19
CA ARG A 56 13.21 -3.29 -5.17
C ARG A 56 11.70 -3.08 -5.32
N VAL A 57 11.03 -4.06 -5.93
CA VAL A 57 9.56 -4.14 -5.95
C VAL A 57 9.16 -5.42 -5.23
N VAL A 58 8.29 -5.31 -4.25
CA VAL A 58 7.69 -6.42 -3.50
C VAL A 58 6.22 -6.49 -3.88
N VAL A 59 5.78 -7.64 -4.36
CA VAL A 59 4.38 -7.91 -4.68
C VAL A 59 3.84 -8.95 -3.71
N ARG A 60 2.64 -8.72 -3.17
CA ARG A 60 1.92 -9.66 -2.30
C ARG A 60 0.55 -9.97 -2.88
N ASP A 61 0.22 -11.24 -2.96
CA ASP A 61 -1.15 -11.69 -3.20
C ASP A 61 -1.88 -11.79 -1.86
N LEU A 62 -2.79 -10.87 -1.62
CA LEU A 62 -3.58 -10.77 -0.39
C LEU A 62 -5.05 -11.11 -0.61
N ARG A 63 -5.42 -11.65 -1.78
CA ARG A 63 -6.81 -11.90 -2.15
C ARG A 63 -7.54 -12.80 -1.15
N ARG A 64 -6.89 -13.90 -0.76
CA ARG A 64 -7.49 -14.84 0.19
C ARG A 64 -7.75 -14.17 1.54
N GLU A 65 -6.72 -13.59 2.14
CA GLU A 65 -6.79 -12.91 3.44
C GLU A 65 -7.82 -11.78 3.39
N PHE A 66 -7.83 -10.97 2.33
CA PHE A 66 -8.82 -9.91 2.16
C PHE A 66 -10.26 -10.43 2.17
N VAL A 67 -10.53 -11.53 1.47
CA VAL A 67 -11.87 -12.13 1.44
C VAL A 67 -12.24 -12.74 2.80
N THR A 68 -11.36 -13.56 3.38
CA THR A 68 -11.68 -14.33 4.59
C THR A 68 -11.75 -13.48 5.84
N ASP A 69 -10.84 -12.52 5.99
CA ASP A 69 -10.60 -11.84 7.27
C ASP A 69 -11.17 -10.41 7.29
N TYR A 70 -11.53 -9.86 6.12
CA TYR A 70 -12.08 -8.51 6.01
C TYR A 70 -13.46 -8.50 5.33
N CYS A 71 -13.57 -9.05 4.12
CA CYS A 71 -14.84 -8.97 3.39
C CYS A 71 -15.91 -9.86 4.01
N TRP A 72 -15.57 -11.08 4.38
CA TRP A 72 -16.53 -12.02 4.95
C TRP A 72 -17.12 -11.55 6.29
N PRO A 73 -16.33 -11.10 7.28
CA PRO A 73 -16.88 -10.53 8.49
C PRO A 73 -17.74 -9.27 8.24
N ALA A 74 -17.34 -8.42 7.32
CA ALA A 74 -18.12 -7.23 6.96
C ALA A 74 -19.48 -7.62 6.35
N LEU A 75 -19.50 -8.64 5.48
CA LEU A 75 -20.73 -9.17 4.91
C LEU A 75 -21.64 -9.75 6.00
N GLN A 76 -21.11 -10.56 6.91
CA GLN A 76 -21.88 -11.14 8.02
C GLN A 76 -22.47 -10.05 8.95
N ALA A 77 -21.75 -8.95 9.12
CA ALA A 77 -22.21 -7.81 9.91
C ALA A 77 -23.14 -6.86 9.14
N HIS A 78 -23.49 -7.16 7.88
CA HIS A 78 -24.23 -6.24 7.01
C HIS A 78 -23.62 -4.83 6.94
N ALA A 79 -22.29 -4.74 6.99
CA ALA A 79 -21.58 -3.46 7.03
C ALA A 79 -21.61 -2.78 5.65
N VAL A 80 -22.50 -1.82 5.52
CA VAL A 80 -22.67 -0.99 4.32
C VAL A 80 -22.76 0.47 4.74
N TYR A 81 -21.95 1.32 4.13
CA TYR A 81 -21.99 2.75 4.42
C TYR A 81 -23.08 3.42 3.57
N GLU A 82 -23.99 4.13 4.26
CA GLU A 82 -25.13 4.84 3.66
C GLU A 82 -26.01 3.98 2.74
N GLY A 83 -26.09 2.66 2.98
CA GLY A 83 -26.87 1.72 2.18
C GLY A 83 -26.36 1.46 0.77
N LYS A 84 -25.19 1.93 0.41
CA LYS A 84 -24.65 1.87 -0.96
C LYS A 84 -23.21 1.38 -1.04
N TYR A 85 -22.33 1.88 -0.19
CA TYR A 85 -20.90 1.62 -0.30
C TYR A 85 -20.49 0.37 0.51
N LEU A 86 -19.98 -0.64 -0.19
CA LEU A 86 -19.56 -1.93 0.37
C LEU A 86 -18.16 -1.92 1.01
N LEU A 87 -17.62 -0.75 1.33
CA LEU A 87 -16.40 -0.56 2.10
C LEU A 87 -15.11 -1.12 1.46
N ALA A 88 -15.06 -1.31 0.15
CA ALA A 88 -13.91 -1.95 -0.52
C ALA A 88 -12.56 -1.32 -0.15
N THR A 89 -12.43 0.00 -0.30
CA THR A 89 -11.19 0.70 0.06
C THR A 89 -11.01 0.84 1.57
N ALA A 90 -12.10 0.99 2.32
CA ALA A 90 -12.05 1.07 3.79
C ALA A 90 -11.47 -0.21 4.42
N LEU A 91 -11.80 -1.37 3.85
CA LEU A 91 -11.31 -2.67 4.31
C LEU A 91 -9.92 -3.00 3.77
N SER A 92 -9.64 -2.67 2.49
CA SER A 92 -8.37 -3.05 1.86
C SER A 92 -7.18 -2.21 2.32
N ARG A 93 -7.36 -0.93 2.66
CA ARG A 93 -6.23 -0.06 3.03
C ARG A 93 -5.53 -0.48 4.33
N PRO A 94 -6.24 -0.82 5.42
CA PRO A 94 -5.61 -1.37 6.62
C PRO A 94 -4.83 -2.65 6.36
N LEU A 95 -5.38 -3.58 5.59
CA LEU A 95 -4.69 -4.82 5.21
C LEU A 95 -3.39 -4.52 4.46
N ILE A 96 -3.45 -3.68 3.43
CA ILE A 96 -2.27 -3.29 2.65
C ILE A 96 -1.22 -2.62 3.54
N ALA A 97 -1.65 -1.72 4.44
CA ALA A 97 -0.77 -1.03 5.37
C ALA A 97 -0.08 -2.00 6.34
N ALA A 98 -0.80 -2.97 6.89
CA ALA A 98 -0.23 -3.96 7.79
C ALA A 98 0.85 -4.81 7.11
N HIS A 99 0.59 -5.32 5.91
CA HIS A 99 1.59 -6.07 5.15
C HIS A 99 2.79 -5.21 4.72
N LEU A 100 2.57 -3.92 4.47
CA LEU A 100 3.65 -2.99 4.16
C LEU A 100 4.58 -2.80 5.37
N VAL A 101 4.02 -2.64 6.57
CA VAL A 101 4.78 -2.56 7.82
C VAL A 101 5.55 -3.86 8.08
N ASP A 102 4.92 -5.04 7.89
CA ASP A 102 5.60 -6.34 7.99
C ASP A 102 6.82 -6.41 7.05
N VAL A 103 6.66 -5.98 5.80
CA VAL A 103 7.77 -5.92 4.84
C VAL A 103 8.84 -4.93 5.30
N ALA A 104 8.45 -3.80 5.86
CA ALA A 104 9.40 -2.81 6.39
C ALA A 104 10.24 -3.41 7.53
N HIS A 105 9.63 -4.08 8.48
CA HIS A 105 10.32 -4.77 9.56
C HIS A 105 11.30 -5.85 9.04
N ARG A 106 10.85 -6.71 8.13
CA ARG A 106 11.68 -7.78 7.54
C ARG A 106 12.88 -7.26 6.75
N LEU A 107 12.78 -6.06 6.19
CA LEU A 107 13.86 -5.44 5.42
C LEU A 107 14.73 -4.49 6.26
N GLY A 108 14.44 -4.33 7.54
CA GLY A 108 15.10 -3.34 8.40
C GLY A 108 14.90 -1.92 7.88
N ALA A 109 13.76 -1.64 7.24
CA ALA A 109 13.43 -0.30 6.78
C ALA A 109 13.09 0.60 7.97
N THR A 110 13.46 1.86 7.87
CA THR A 110 13.29 2.84 8.96
C THR A 110 12.08 3.76 8.76
N ALA A 111 11.39 3.63 7.64
CA ALA A 111 10.21 4.42 7.34
C ALA A 111 9.27 3.69 6.39
N VAL A 112 8.00 4.03 6.50
CA VAL A 112 6.92 3.65 5.59
C VAL A 112 6.32 4.90 4.96
N ALA A 113 5.76 4.78 3.76
CA ALA A 113 5.20 5.91 3.04
C ALA A 113 4.00 5.49 2.19
N HIS A 114 3.15 6.45 1.87
CA HIS A 114 2.06 6.30 0.91
C HIS A 114 1.94 7.56 0.04
N GLY A 115 1.29 7.45 -1.11
CA GLY A 115 1.03 8.55 -2.02
C GLY A 115 -0.42 9.03 -2.00
N CYS A 116 -1.13 8.86 -0.89
CA CYS A 116 -2.51 9.31 -0.76
C CYS A 116 -2.58 10.83 -0.62
N THR A 117 -3.64 11.43 -1.18
CA THR A 117 -3.91 12.86 -1.02
C THR A 117 -4.13 13.21 0.45
N GLY A 118 -3.50 14.29 0.90
CA GLY A 118 -3.66 14.80 2.27
C GLY A 118 -5.12 15.14 2.58
N LYS A 119 -5.55 14.89 3.82
CA LYS A 119 -6.93 15.04 4.30
C LYS A 119 -7.94 14.10 3.62
N GLY A 120 -7.47 13.06 2.93
CA GLY A 120 -8.31 12.04 2.30
C GLY A 120 -8.55 10.84 3.23
N ASN A 121 -9.65 10.11 2.98
CA ASN A 121 -9.99 8.92 3.75
C ASN A 121 -8.91 7.84 3.68
N ASP A 122 -8.26 7.67 2.52
CA ASP A 122 -7.22 6.66 2.35
C ASP A 122 -5.95 7.04 3.13
N GLN A 123 -5.59 8.32 3.20
CA GLN A 123 -4.50 8.81 4.05
C GLN A 123 -4.73 8.40 5.51
N VAL A 124 -5.90 8.72 6.06
CA VAL A 124 -6.24 8.40 7.46
C VAL A 124 -6.14 6.90 7.73
N ARG A 125 -6.63 6.06 6.81
CA ARG A 125 -6.57 4.59 6.93
C ARG A 125 -5.15 4.06 6.99
N PHE A 126 -4.26 4.57 6.12
CA PHE A 126 -2.84 4.20 6.14
C PHE A 126 -2.16 4.68 7.41
N GLU A 127 -2.30 5.96 7.75
CA GLU A 127 -1.59 6.56 8.89
C GLU A 127 -2.02 5.96 10.23
N LEU A 128 -3.33 5.74 10.45
CA LEU A 128 -3.80 5.09 11.67
C LEU A 128 -3.29 3.65 11.79
N THR A 129 -3.25 2.92 10.69
CA THR A 129 -2.70 1.56 10.69
C THR A 129 -1.19 1.57 10.97
N TYR A 130 -0.44 2.49 10.36
CA TYR A 130 1.00 2.62 10.62
C TYR A 130 1.29 3.01 12.08
N ALA A 131 0.45 3.86 12.67
CA ALA A 131 0.61 4.27 14.06
C ALA A 131 0.26 3.18 15.07
N ALA A 132 -0.56 2.19 14.68
CA ALA A 132 -0.98 1.08 15.53
C ALA A 132 0.01 -0.10 15.52
N LEU A 133 0.92 -0.16 14.55
CA LEU A 133 1.87 -1.26 14.32
C LEU A 133 3.33 -0.83 14.47
#